data_05aac0765832bb7643531c716ce4bfe7
#
_entry.id   05aac0765832bb7643531c716ce4bfe7
#
_cell.length_a   1.000
_cell.length_b   1.000
_cell.length_c   1.000
_cell.angle_alpha   90.00
_cell.angle_beta   90.00
_cell.angle_gamma   90.00
#
_symmetry.space_group_name_H-M   'P 1'
#
loop_
_entity.id
_entity.type
_entity.pdbx_description
1 polymer ?
#
loop_
_entity_poly.entity_id
_entity_poly.type
_entity_poly.pdbx_seq_one_letter_code
_entity_poly.pdbx_strand_id
1 'polypeptide(L)'
;MFLEKSKLTGNKTIKITGSKSISNRLLILKQLFNTIIIENISNSQDTQLLEKSINSNDEIIDIHHAGTAMRFLTSYYAIQEEKTTIITGSERMKNRPIQFLVDALRELGAEISYLEKEGFPPLKITGKKLAKSSVTIPANISSQFISSLMLIGGKLENGLEIYLEGEITSRPYLEMTLKILRTIGINNHWQDNTIIIEPNLQKQKNSQIIPFVVESDWSSASYFYSLAAIGRETINLTSFKPYSLQGDSVLREIYWRFFGVNTISEGAESRISLMPEHYFNYPEKIILNMNDCPDIAQTLCVTATAMKIPFEITGLATLKVKETDRLTALKNELFKIGCIAEITDESIESIKFFEPNENISIETYNDHRMAMSFAPFCLIRNLTIENPEVVEKSYPEFWEDLEQILITKP
;
A
#
# COMPACT_ATOMS: atom_id res chain seq x y z
N MET A 1 -11.29 15.80 13.14
CA MET A 1 -10.03 16.55 13.25
C MET A 1 -10.16 17.88 12.53
N PHE A 2 -10.04 18.99 13.23
CA PHE A 2 -10.02 20.31 12.59
C PHE A 2 -8.57 20.76 12.40
N LEU A 3 -8.20 21.14 11.20
CA LEU A 3 -6.91 21.69 10.82
C LEU A 3 -7.12 23.15 10.42
N GLU A 4 -6.63 24.05 11.26
CA GLU A 4 -6.63 25.46 10.94
C GLU A 4 -5.64 25.73 9.79
N LYS A 5 -5.94 26.73 8.96
CA LYS A 5 -5.03 27.16 7.90
C LYS A 5 -3.67 27.53 8.46
N SER A 6 -2.66 26.77 8.07
CA SER A 6 -1.32 26.78 8.64
C SER A 6 -0.24 27.09 7.60
N LYS A 7 0.99 27.25 8.08
CA LYS A 7 2.21 27.25 7.28
C LYS A 7 3.12 26.12 7.72
N LEU A 8 4.05 25.71 6.88
CA LEU A 8 5.07 24.74 7.27
C LEU A 8 6.19 25.41 8.08
N THR A 9 6.69 24.68 9.08
CA THR A 9 7.99 24.93 9.68
C THR A 9 9.05 24.23 8.84
N GLY A 10 9.92 24.98 8.18
CA GLY A 10 10.98 24.39 7.35
C GLY A 10 11.99 23.53 8.14
N ASN A 11 12.68 22.62 7.44
CA ASN A 11 13.79 21.81 7.95
C ASN A 11 13.46 20.87 9.12
N LYS A 12 12.20 20.51 9.34
CA LYS A 12 11.82 19.50 10.32
C LYS A 12 12.11 18.08 9.81
N THR A 13 12.41 17.21 10.74
CA THR A 13 12.70 15.80 10.46
C THR A 13 11.60 14.91 11.04
N ILE A 14 10.98 14.10 10.19
CA ILE A 14 9.92 13.15 10.54
C ILE A 14 10.44 11.73 10.33
N LYS A 15 10.15 10.86 11.28
CA LYS A 15 10.41 9.42 11.17
C LYS A 15 9.13 8.68 10.84
N ILE A 16 8.92 8.38 9.58
CA ILE A 16 7.77 7.58 9.14
C ILE A 16 7.95 6.12 9.57
N THR A 17 6.86 5.47 9.97
CA THR A 17 6.83 4.03 10.30
C THR A 17 7.35 3.16 9.16
N GLY A 18 7.82 1.95 9.47
CA GLY A 18 8.24 0.99 8.47
C GLY A 18 7.13 0.63 7.48
N SER A 19 7.51 0.29 6.25
CA SER A 19 6.56 -0.06 5.19
C SER A 19 5.64 -1.21 5.59
N LYS A 20 4.33 -0.96 5.58
CA LYS A 20 3.30 -1.96 5.81
C LYS A 20 3.39 -3.12 4.81
N SER A 21 3.62 -2.80 3.54
CA SER A 21 3.70 -3.77 2.46
C SER A 21 4.88 -4.73 2.59
N ILE A 22 6.04 -4.24 3.04
CA ILE A 22 7.23 -5.05 3.32
C ILE A 22 7.01 -5.85 4.61
N SER A 23 6.57 -5.19 5.68
CA SER A 23 6.35 -5.81 7.00
C SER A 23 5.42 -7.02 6.93
N ASN A 24 4.30 -6.87 6.24
CA ASN A 24 3.31 -7.96 6.12
C ASN A 24 3.86 -9.18 5.36
N ARG A 25 4.71 -8.95 4.33
CA ARG A 25 5.40 -10.05 3.63
C ARG A 25 6.41 -10.75 4.53
N LEU A 26 7.21 -9.97 5.24
CA LEU A 26 8.22 -10.50 6.14
C LEU A 26 7.64 -11.28 7.31
N LEU A 27 6.48 -10.88 7.85
CA LEU A 27 5.77 -11.62 8.90
C LEU A 27 5.37 -13.03 8.45
N ILE A 28 4.78 -13.15 7.26
CA ILE A 28 4.44 -14.46 6.68
C ILE A 28 5.72 -15.30 6.48
N LEU A 29 6.76 -14.71 5.88
CA LEU A 29 8.00 -15.42 5.59
C LEU A 29 8.76 -15.81 6.86
N LYS A 30 8.77 -14.96 7.90
CA LYS A 30 9.33 -15.28 9.22
C LYS A 30 8.66 -16.52 9.81
N GLN A 31 7.33 -16.62 9.69
CA GLN A 31 6.59 -17.75 10.22
C GLN A 31 6.80 -19.04 9.41
N LEU A 32 7.00 -18.92 8.10
CA LEU A 32 7.24 -20.07 7.23
C LEU A 32 8.67 -20.61 7.33
N PHE A 33 9.67 -19.76 7.54
CA PHE A 33 11.09 -20.12 7.40
C PHE A 33 11.94 -19.92 8.66
N ASN A 34 11.44 -19.23 9.70
CA ASN A 34 12.12 -19.02 11.02
C ASN A 34 13.55 -18.47 10.96
N THR A 35 13.93 -17.80 9.86
CA THR A 35 15.31 -17.34 9.62
C THR A 35 15.42 -15.81 9.62
N ILE A 36 14.34 -15.07 9.90
CA ILE A 36 14.30 -13.62 9.72
C ILE A 36 14.14 -12.92 11.06
N ILE A 37 15.00 -11.92 11.32
CA ILE A 37 14.77 -10.90 12.35
C ILE A 37 14.33 -9.63 11.63
N ILE A 38 13.16 -9.10 12.00
CA ILE A 38 12.59 -7.90 11.39
C ILE A 38 12.85 -6.71 12.30
N GLU A 39 13.54 -5.70 11.78
CA GLU A 39 13.76 -4.42 12.44
C GLU A 39 12.94 -3.31 11.76
N ASN A 40 12.50 -2.31 12.50
CA ASN A 40 11.67 -1.19 12.03
C ASN A 40 10.37 -1.68 11.35
N ILE A 41 9.72 -2.68 11.95
CA ILE A 41 8.43 -3.18 11.45
C ILE A 41 7.37 -2.08 11.49
N SER A 42 6.41 -2.12 10.58
CA SER A 42 5.27 -1.19 10.58
C SER A 42 4.42 -1.36 11.85
N ASN A 43 4.08 -0.25 12.48
CA ASN A 43 3.14 -0.21 13.61
C ASN A 43 1.68 0.01 13.18
N SER A 44 1.40 -0.06 11.88
CA SER A 44 0.05 0.05 11.34
C SER A 44 -0.87 -1.04 11.89
N GLN A 45 -2.15 -0.70 12.08
CA GLN A 45 -3.16 -1.64 12.56
C GLN A 45 -3.26 -2.89 11.67
N ASP A 46 -3.14 -2.74 10.34
CA ASP A 46 -3.11 -3.86 9.40
C ASP A 46 -1.96 -4.84 9.70
N THR A 47 -0.77 -4.35 10.06
CA THR A 47 0.40 -5.18 10.39
C THR A 47 0.25 -5.85 11.76
N GLN A 48 -0.23 -5.11 12.75
CA GLN A 48 -0.48 -5.64 14.10
C GLN A 48 -1.54 -6.75 14.08
N LEU A 49 -2.62 -6.56 13.32
CA LEU A 49 -3.65 -7.59 13.14
C LEU A 49 -3.09 -8.84 12.46
N LEU A 50 -2.26 -8.68 11.44
CA LEU A 50 -1.61 -9.82 10.78
C LEU A 50 -0.69 -10.57 11.75
N GLU A 51 0.15 -9.87 12.50
CA GLU A 51 1.07 -10.47 13.47
C GLU A 51 0.31 -11.22 14.57
N LYS A 52 -0.74 -10.60 15.13
CA LYS A 52 -1.62 -11.23 16.11
C LYS A 52 -2.27 -12.50 15.54
N SER A 53 -2.79 -12.42 14.31
CA SER A 53 -3.50 -13.52 13.64
C SER A 53 -2.60 -14.72 13.36
N ILE A 54 -1.37 -14.50 12.91
CA ILE A 54 -0.39 -15.57 12.64
C ILE A 54 -0.02 -16.31 13.94
N ASN A 55 0.07 -15.60 15.04
CA ASN A 55 0.46 -16.15 16.35
C ASN A 55 -0.74 -16.69 17.15
N SER A 56 -1.98 -16.56 16.64
CA SER A 56 -3.17 -17.06 17.32
C SER A 56 -3.35 -18.56 17.10
N ASN A 57 -3.84 -19.23 18.16
CA ASN A 57 -4.31 -20.61 18.10
C ASN A 57 -5.84 -20.69 17.98
N ASP A 58 -6.54 -19.57 17.85
CA ASP A 58 -7.98 -19.52 17.73
C ASP A 58 -8.43 -20.19 16.42
N GLU A 59 -9.56 -20.86 16.45
CA GLU A 59 -10.18 -21.42 15.26
C GLU A 59 -10.75 -20.33 14.35
N ILE A 60 -11.23 -19.22 14.93
CA ILE A 60 -11.81 -18.08 14.23
C ILE A 60 -10.85 -16.88 14.33
N ILE A 61 -10.40 -16.41 13.19
CA ILE A 61 -9.50 -15.28 13.04
C ILE A 61 -10.27 -14.11 12.43
N ASP A 62 -10.52 -13.08 13.22
CA ASP A 62 -11.08 -11.83 12.74
C ASP A 62 -9.96 -10.81 12.42
N ILE A 63 -9.83 -10.48 11.15
CA ILE A 63 -8.83 -9.52 10.65
C ILE A 63 -9.43 -8.13 10.41
N HIS A 64 -10.63 -7.88 10.90
CA HIS A 64 -11.34 -6.62 10.70
C HIS A 64 -11.34 -6.15 9.23
N HIS A 65 -10.64 -5.04 8.94
CA HIS A 65 -10.53 -4.46 7.60
C HIS A 65 -9.14 -4.63 6.97
N ALA A 66 -8.26 -5.47 7.54
CA ALA A 66 -6.90 -5.70 7.06
C ALA A 66 -6.88 -6.56 5.77
N GLY A 67 -7.02 -5.89 4.61
CA GLY A 67 -7.13 -6.57 3.33
C GLY A 67 -5.93 -7.45 2.96
N THR A 68 -4.72 -6.99 3.26
CA THR A 68 -3.49 -7.76 3.02
C THR A 68 -3.46 -9.01 3.92
N ALA A 69 -3.88 -8.86 5.19
CA ALA A 69 -3.95 -9.99 6.12
C ALA A 69 -4.92 -11.07 5.61
N MET A 70 -6.13 -10.69 5.15
CA MET A 70 -7.08 -11.63 4.55
C MET A 70 -6.44 -12.47 3.46
N ARG A 71 -5.73 -11.85 2.50
CA ARG A 71 -5.14 -12.54 1.34
C ARG A 71 -3.96 -13.42 1.75
N PHE A 72 -3.05 -12.87 2.54
CA PHE A 72 -1.82 -13.58 2.93
C PHE A 72 -2.11 -14.75 3.87
N LEU A 73 -3.02 -14.57 4.83
CA LEU A 73 -3.42 -15.65 5.74
C LEU A 73 -4.20 -16.75 5.03
N THR A 74 -4.97 -16.43 3.99
CA THR A 74 -5.67 -17.45 3.19
C THR A 74 -4.68 -18.46 2.59
N SER A 75 -3.60 -17.98 1.94
CA SER A 75 -2.56 -18.88 1.42
C SER A 75 -1.74 -19.54 2.54
N TYR A 76 -1.43 -18.79 3.60
CA TYR A 76 -0.68 -19.31 4.73
C TYR A 76 -1.39 -20.48 5.39
N TYR A 77 -2.68 -20.34 5.75
CA TYR A 77 -3.44 -21.41 6.39
C TYR A 77 -3.75 -22.56 5.46
N ALA A 78 -3.82 -22.34 4.14
CA ALA A 78 -4.04 -23.42 3.17
C ALA A 78 -2.94 -24.49 3.19
N ILE A 79 -1.73 -24.16 3.65
CA ILE A 79 -0.57 -25.07 3.75
C ILE A 79 -0.21 -25.48 5.18
N GLN A 80 -1.02 -25.09 6.19
CA GLN A 80 -0.82 -25.53 7.59
C GLN A 80 -1.53 -26.87 7.82
N GLU A 81 -0.83 -27.97 7.57
CA GLU A 81 -1.39 -29.32 7.68
C GLU A 81 -2.06 -29.54 9.05
N GLU A 82 -3.17 -30.29 9.06
CA GLU A 82 -3.97 -30.65 10.24
C GLU A 82 -4.64 -29.48 10.98
N LYS A 83 -4.54 -28.22 10.47
CA LYS A 83 -5.18 -27.06 11.06
C LYS A 83 -6.42 -26.65 10.24
N THR A 84 -7.56 -26.51 10.91
CA THR A 84 -8.75 -25.86 10.34
C THR A 84 -8.90 -24.46 10.93
N THR A 85 -9.07 -23.47 10.07
CA THR A 85 -9.17 -22.05 10.48
C THR A 85 -10.29 -21.36 9.72
N ILE A 86 -11.08 -20.56 10.42
CA ILE A 86 -12.07 -19.66 9.83
C ILE A 86 -11.50 -18.26 9.81
N ILE A 87 -11.40 -17.64 8.63
CA ILE A 87 -10.95 -16.25 8.51
C ILE A 87 -12.16 -15.38 8.16
N THR A 88 -12.41 -14.37 9.00
CA THR A 88 -13.49 -13.40 8.84
C THR A 88 -12.97 -11.96 8.95
N GLY A 89 -13.86 -10.99 8.88
CA GLY A 89 -13.55 -9.57 9.06
C GLY A 89 -14.81 -8.72 9.15
N SER A 90 -14.64 -7.40 9.09
CA SER A 90 -15.74 -6.44 9.11
C SER A 90 -16.73 -6.66 7.96
N GLU A 91 -17.94 -6.11 8.06
CA GLU A 91 -18.95 -6.18 6.99
C GLU A 91 -18.40 -5.66 5.64
N ARG A 92 -17.57 -4.64 5.66
CA ARG A 92 -16.88 -4.19 4.44
C ARG A 92 -15.92 -5.23 3.88
N MET A 93 -15.17 -5.94 4.75
CA MET A 93 -14.27 -7.01 4.34
C MET A 93 -15.03 -8.19 3.73
N LYS A 94 -16.16 -8.57 4.28
CA LYS A 94 -17.05 -9.60 3.74
C LYS A 94 -17.60 -9.28 2.34
N ASN A 95 -17.56 -8.00 1.93
CA ASN A 95 -17.93 -7.55 0.60
C ASN A 95 -16.73 -7.30 -0.35
N ARG A 96 -15.51 -7.65 0.06
CA ARG A 96 -14.32 -7.56 -0.80
C ARG A 96 -14.04 -8.92 -1.45
N PRO A 97 -13.98 -8.99 -2.80
CA PRO A 97 -13.81 -10.26 -3.49
C PRO A 97 -12.47 -10.92 -3.16
N ILE A 98 -12.49 -12.27 -3.06
CA ILE A 98 -11.31 -13.11 -2.83
C ILE A 98 -11.31 -14.35 -3.73
N GLN A 99 -12.31 -14.48 -4.57
CA GLN A 99 -12.57 -15.66 -5.40
C GLN A 99 -11.33 -16.10 -6.18
N PHE A 100 -10.67 -15.20 -6.90
CA PHE A 100 -9.53 -15.58 -7.74
C PHE A 100 -8.37 -16.20 -6.95
N LEU A 101 -8.14 -15.77 -5.72
CA LEU A 101 -7.15 -16.42 -4.85
C LEU A 101 -7.61 -17.79 -4.38
N VAL A 102 -8.87 -17.91 -4.00
CA VAL A 102 -9.44 -19.19 -3.54
C VAL A 102 -9.46 -20.19 -4.68
N ASP A 103 -9.85 -19.80 -5.89
CA ASP A 103 -9.86 -20.67 -7.06
C ASP A 103 -8.43 -21.14 -7.41
N ALA A 104 -7.46 -20.25 -7.40
CA ALA A 104 -6.06 -20.59 -7.59
C ALA A 104 -5.52 -21.57 -6.53
N LEU A 105 -5.86 -21.36 -5.27
CA LEU A 105 -5.48 -22.28 -4.18
C LEU A 105 -6.19 -23.63 -4.29
N ARG A 106 -7.46 -23.66 -4.66
CA ARG A 106 -8.22 -24.90 -4.91
C ARG A 106 -7.62 -25.66 -6.10
N GLU A 107 -7.21 -24.98 -7.16
CA GLU A 107 -6.51 -25.58 -8.29
C GLU A 107 -5.21 -26.27 -7.85
N LEU A 108 -4.44 -25.64 -6.94
CA LEU A 108 -3.25 -26.25 -6.32
C LEU A 108 -3.58 -27.42 -5.40
N GLY A 109 -4.85 -27.61 -5.03
CA GLY A 109 -5.33 -28.70 -4.20
C GLY A 109 -5.74 -28.28 -2.79
N ALA A 110 -5.85 -26.99 -2.46
CA ALA A 110 -6.30 -26.52 -1.16
C ALA A 110 -7.78 -26.85 -0.90
N GLU A 111 -8.13 -27.01 0.37
CA GLU A 111 -9.49 -27.22 0.84
C GLU A 111 -10.01 -25.95 1.51
N ILE A 112 -10.80 -25.18 0.75
CA ILE A 112 -11.34 -23.88 1.18
C ILE A 112 -12.83 -23.85 0.83
N SER A 113 -13.67 -23.42 1.77
CA SER A 113 -15.10 -23.22 1.56
C SER A 113 -15.52 -21.81 2.00
N TYR A 114 -16.46 -21.23 1.28
CA TYR A 114 -17.13 -20.00 1.68
C TYR A 114 -18.24 -20.31 2.69
N LEU A 115 -18.36 -19.53 3.77
CA LEU A 115 -19.35 -19.79 4.81
C LEU A 115 -20.65 -19.02 4.59
N GLU A 116 -20.62 -17.88 3.89
CA GLU A 116 -21.79 -17.03 3.66
C GLU A 116 -22.05 -16.87 2.15
N LYS A 117 -21.24 -16.08 1.47
CA LYS A 117 -21.41 -15.72 0.05
C LYS A 117 -20.26 -16.26 -0.79
N GLU A 118 -20.57 -16.97 -1.88
CA GLU A 118 -19.55 -17.44 -2.84
C GLU A 118 -18.70 -16.29 -3.37
N GLY A 119 -17.37 -16.47 -3.37
CA GLY A 119 -16.41 -15.47 -3.81
C GLY A 119 -15.98 -14.47 -2.74
N PHE A 120 -16.56 -14.51 -1.53
CA PHE A 120 -16.33 -13.53 -0.47
C PHE A 120 -16.07 -14.19 0.89
N PRO A 121 -15.32 -13.53 1.81
CA PRO A 121 -15.22 -14.00 3.20
C PRO A 121 -16.60 -14.02 3.89
N PRO A 122 -16.78 -14.81 4.98
CA PRO A 122 -15.79 -15.63 5.69
C PRO A 122 -15.42 -16.92 4.95
N LEU A 123 -14.15 -17.35 5.17
CA LEU A 123 -13.60 -18.57 4.59
C LEU A 123 -13.32 -19.61 5.68
N LYS A 124 -13.70 -20.87 5.45
CA LYS A 124 -13.20 -22.01 6.22
C LYS A 124 -12.10 -22.70 5.41
N ILE A 125 -10.92 -22.81 5.99
CA ILE A 125 -9.71 -23.33 5.36
C ILE A 125 -9.23 -24.55 6.16
N THR A 126 -9.14 -25.70 5.51
CA THR A 126 -8.50 -26.91 6.08
C THR A 126 -7.12 -27.03 5.43
N GLY A 127 -6.08 -26.81 6.22
CA GLY A 127 -4.70 -26.84 5.75
C GLY A 127 -4.26 -28.24 5.40
N LYS A 128 -3.58 -28.36 4.26
CA LYS A 128 -3.02 -29.63 3.79
C LYS A 128 -1.86 -29.43 2.82
N LYS A 129 -1.14 -30.52 2.53
CA LYS A 129 -0.13 -30.54 1.50
C LYS A 129 -0.77 -30.28 0.13
N LEU A 130 -0.31 -29.25 -0.58
CA LEU A 130 -0.77 -28.96 -1.93
C LEU A 130 -0.12 -29.91 -2.94
N ALA A 131 -0.94 -30.48 -3.83
CA ALA A 131 -0.52 -31.54 -4.75
C ALA A 131 0.10 -31.03 -6.05
N LYS A 132 -0.30 -29.83 -6.49
CA LYS A 132 0.19 -29.23 -7.74
C LYS A 132 1.20 -28.11 -7.47
N SER A 133 2.06 -27.86 -8.45
CA SER A 133 3.10 -26.82 -8.41
C SER A 133 2.92 -25.74 -9.47
N SER A 134 1.81 -25.70 -10.17
CA SER A 134 1.51 -24.69 -11.16
C SER A 134 0.07 -24.22 -11.08
N VAL A 135 -0.15 -22.93 -11.37
CA VAL A 135 -1.47 -22.29 -11.34
C VAL A 135 -1.54 -21.11 -12.30
N THR A 136 -2.72 -20.86 -12.85
CA THR A 136 -3.01 -19.70 -13.66
C THR A 136 -3.87 -18.70 -12.90
N ILE A 137 -3.55 -17.40 -12.98
CA ILE A 137 -4.30 -16.35 -12.28
C ILE A 137 -4.37 -15.07 -13.13
N PRO A 138 -5.53 -14.38 -13.18
CA PRO A 138 -5.62 -13.06 -13.81
C PRO A 138 -4.70 -12.04 -13.13
N ALA A 139 -3.95 -11.26 -13.93
CA ALA A 139 -2.97 -10.30 -13.43
C ALA A 139 -3.51 -8.87 -13.27
N ASN A 140 -4.70 -8.59 -13.81
CA ASN A 140 -5.33 -7.27 -13.84
C ASN A 140 -6.24 -6.98 -12.63
N ILE A 141 -6.30 -7.87 -11.65
CA ILE A 141 -7.22 -7.75 -10.49
C ILE A 141 -6.54 -7.16 -9.26
N SER A 142 -5.62 -7.87 -8.65
CA SER A 142 -4.90 -7.43 -7.46
C SER A 142 -3.57 -8.17 -7.30
N SER A 143 -2.48 -7.42 -7.27
CA SER A 143 -1.15 -7.96 -6.97
C SER A 143 -1.05 -8.66 -5.61
N GLN A 144 -1.99 -8.41 -4.68
CA GLN A 144 -2.03 -9.09 -3.39
C GLN A 144 -2.35 -10.58 -3.52
N PHE A 145 -3.19 -10.98 -4.48
CA PHE A 145 -3.50 -12.39 -4.71
C PHE A 145 -2.25 -13.14 -5.20
N ILE A 146 -1.59 -12.59 -6.20
CA ILE A 146 -0.36 -13.15 -6.76
C ILE A 146 0.75 -13.18 -5.70
N SER A 147 0.96 -12.07 -4.98
CA SER A 147 1.94 -12.01 -3.88
C SER A 147 1.66 -13.05 -2.80
N SER A 148 0.39 -13.31 -2.50
CA SER A 148 -0.01 -14.32 -1.50
C SER A 148 0.44 -15.73 -1.90
N LEU A 149 0.26 -16.10 -3.18
CA LEU A 149 0.75 -17.37 -3.74
C LEU A 149 2.28 -17.43 -3.74
N MET A 150 2.94 -16.33 -4.16
CA MET A 150 4.42 -16.25 -4.18
C MET A 150 5.03 -16.51 -2.80
N LEU A 151 4.44 -15.98 -1.74
CA LEU A 151 4.96 -16.09 -0.37
C LEU A 151 5.00 -17.54 0.12
N ILE A 152 4.06 -18.39 -0.30
CA ILE A 152 4.03 -19.80 0.08
C ILE A 152 4.85 -20.68 -0.87
N GLY A 153 5.19 -20.20 -2.08
CA GLY A 153 5.80 -21.00 -3.15
C GLY A 153 7.07 -21.74 -2.72
N GLY A 154 7.97 -21.07 -2.01
CA GLY A 154 9.21 -21.68 -1.51
C GLY A 154 9.00 -22.77 -0.42
N LYS A 155 7.80 -22.86 0.15
CA LYS A 155 7.42 -23.90 1.15
C LYS A 155 6.83 -25.15 0.50
N LEU A 156 6.36 -25.04 -0.74
CA LEU A 156 5.80 -26.17 -1.49
C LEU A 156 6.93 -27.12 -1.92
N GLU A 157 6.63 -28.42 -1.96
CA GLU A 157 7.62 -29.48 -2.21
C GLU A 157 8.34 -29.31 -3.56
N ASN A 158 7.59 -28.90 -4.60
CA ASN A 158 8.11 -28.71 -5.95
C ASN A 158 8.22 -27.21 -6.35
N GLY A 159 8.12 -26.29 -5.36
CA GLY A 159 8.03 -24.87 -5.67
C GLY A 159 6.69 -24.47 -6.28
N LEU A 160 6.65 -23.32 -6.99
CA LEU A 160 5.41 -22.83 -7.60
C LEU A 160 5.70 -22.07 -8.88
N GLU A 161 4.99 -22.42 -9.94
CA GLU A 161 4.90 -21.69 -11.20
C GLU A 161 3.55 -20.97 -11.28
N ILE A 162 3.58 -19.65 -11.50
CA ILE A 162 2.38 -18.82 -11.59
C ILE A 162 2.31 -18.22 -13.00
N TYR A 163 1.32 -18.63 -13.77
CA TYR A 163 1.03 -18.08 -15.10
C TYR A 163 0.08 -16.89 -14.97
N LEU A 164 0.54 -15.72 -15.41
CA LEU A 164 -0.20 -14.47 -15.33
C LEU A 164 -1.00 -14.23 -16.60
N GLU A 165 -2.32 -14.11 -16.51
CA GLU A 165 -3.19 -13.81 -17.64
C GLU A 165 -3.58 -12.34 -17.68
N GLY A 166 -3.50 -11.73 -18.86
CA GLY A 166 -3.87 -10.34 -19.12
C GLY A 166 -2.80 -9.32 -18.73
N GLU A 167 -3.20 -8.07 -18.62
CA GLU A 167 -2.32 -6.96 -18.27
C GLU A 167 -1.94 -7.00 -16.78
N ILE A 168 -0.64 -6.83 -16.51
CA ILE A 168 -0.13 -6.89 -15.13
C ILE A 168 -0.31 -5.51 -14.49
N THR A 169 -1.09 -5.45 -13.39
CA THR A 169 -1.26 -4.24 -12.59
C THR A 169 -0.39 -4.29 -11.33
N SER A 170 0.06 -3.11 -10.88
CA SER A 170 0.88 -2.98 -9.66
C SER A 170 2.11 -3.91 -9.67
N ARG A 171 2.76 -4.02 -10.81
CA ARG A 171 3.94 -4.86 -11.05
C ARG A 171 5.04 -4.69 -9.99
N PRO A 172 5.37 -3.48 -9.52
CA PRO A 172 6.39 -3.28 -8.49
C PRO A 172 6.16 -4.04 -7.18
N TYR A 173 4.91 -4.32 -6.82
CA TYR A 173 4.60 -5.11 -5.61
C TYR A 173 4.94 -6.60 -5.77
N LEU A 174 4.87 -7.14 -7.00
CA LEU A 174 5.30 -8.49 -7.32
C LEU A 174 6.83 -8.56 -7.31
N GLU A 175 7.50 -7.59 -7.93
CA GLU A 175 8.96 -7.47 -7.92
C GLU A 175 9.52 -7.31 -6.50
N MET A 176 8.86 -6.52 -5.65
CA MET A 176 9.17 -6.42 -4.22
C MET A 176 9.14 -7.79 -3.56
N THR A 177 8.09 -8.58 -3.81
CA THR A 177 7.95 -9.93 -3.24
C THR A 177 9.08 -10.85 -3.70
N LEU A 178 9.41 -10.85 -4.99
CA LEU A 178 10.54 -11.63 -5.54
C LEU A 178 11.88 -11.23 -4.91
N LYS A 179 12.13 -9.93 -4.77
CA LYS A 179 13.37 -9.42 -4.17
C LYS A 179 13.47 -9.82 -2.69
N ILE A 180 12.38 -9.75 -1.93
CA ILE A 180 12.34 -10.20 -0.53
C ILE A 180 12.63 -11.70 -0.44
N LEU A 181 11.99 -12.53 -1.27
CA LEU A 181 12.24 -13.97 -1.33
C LEU A 181 13.73 -14.28 -1.62
N ARG A 182 14.35 -13.60 -2.60
CA ARG A 182 15.80 -13.76 -2.89
C ARG A 182 16.67 -13.37 -1.69
N THR A 183 16.32 -12.29 -0.99
CA THR A 183 17.07 -11.83 0.19
C THR A 183 17.12 -12.88 1.29
N ILE A 184 16.07 -13.69 1.43
CA ILE A 184 16.00 -14.78 2.40
C ILE A 184 16.46 -16.13 1.84
N GLY A 185 17.07 -16.15 0.65
CA GLY A 185 17.67 -17.32 0.04
C GLY A 185 16.71 -18.22 -0.75
N ILE A 186 15.51 -17.74 -1.10
CA ILE A 186 14.57 -18.47 -1.97
C ILE A 186 14.77 -18.01 -3.41
N ASN A 187 15.31 -18.93 -4.23
CA ASN A 187 15.50 -18.66 -5.65
C ASN A 187 14.16 -18.45 -6.35
N ASN A 188 14.14 -17.49 -7.25
CA ASN A 188 12.98 -17.21 -8.07
C ASN A 188 13.35 -16.43 -9.32
N HIS A 189 12.53 -16.49 -10.32
CA HIS A 189 12.67 -15.68 -11.52
C HIS A 189 11.32 -15.36 -12.15
N TRP A 190 11.30 -14.33 -12.95
CA TRP A 190 10.13 -13.88 -13.70
C TRP A 190 10.54 -13.75 -15.16
N GLN A 191 9.92 -14.56 -16.02
CA GLN A 191 10.14 -14.54 -17.45
C GLN A 191 8.78 -14.40 -18.15
N ASP A 192 8.66 -13.41 -19.01
CA ASP A 192 7.42 -13.07 -19.72
C ASP A 192 6.23 -12.95 -18.75
N ASN A 193 5.23 -13.81 -18.85
CA ASN A 193 4.07 -13.85 -17.98
C ASN A 193 4.13 -14.97 -16.94
N THR A 194 5.32 -15.53 -16.67
CA THR A 194 5.48 -16.64 -15.73
C THR A 194 6.40 -16.26 -14.59
N ILE A 195 5.91 -16.40 -13.35
CA ILE A 195 6.70 -16.26 -12.14
C ILE A 195 7.00 -17.66 -11.61
N ILE A 196 8.28 -17.96 -11.37
CA ILE A 196 8.73 -19.24 -10.83
C ILE A 196 9.40 -19.01 -9.49
N ILE A 197 8.92 -19.73 -8.47
CA ILE A 197 9.49 -19.77 -7.12
C ILE A 197 10.01 -21.20 -6.88
N GLU A 198 11.32 -21.33 -6.70
CA GLU A 198 11.93 -22.63 -6.42
C GLU A 198 11.63 -23.11 -4.99
N PRO A 199 11.54 -24.41 -4.77
CA PRO A 199 11.36 -24.94 -3.43
C PRO A 199 12.60 -24.65 -2.57
N ASN A 200 12.41 -24.29 -1.32
CA ASN A 200 13.51 -24.12 -0.38
C ASN A 200 14.00 -25.49 0.11
N LEU A 201 14.90 -26.12 -0.66
CA LEU A 201 15.48 -27.42 -0.36
C LEU A 201 16.56 -27.38 0.73
N GLN A 202 16.98 -26.21 1.18
CA GLN A 202 17.96 -26.09 2.26
C GLN A 202 17.31 -26.51 3.57
N LYS A 203 17.36 -27.82 3.82
CA LYS A 203 17.11 -28.39 5.15
C LYS A 203 18.07 -27.68 6.11
N GLN A 204 17.53 -26.93 7.02
CA GLN A 204 18.02 -26.17 8.18
C GLN A 204 19.35 -26.62 8.85
N LYS A 205 20.37 -27.02 8.10
CA LYS A 205 21.64 -27.45 8.74
C LYS A 205 22.53 -26.31 9.22
N ASN A 206 22.34 -25.07 8.70
CA ASN A 206 22.97 -23.84 9.19
C ASN A 206 22.06 -22.65 8.89
N SER A 207 20.95 -22.50 9.60
CA SER A 207 20.05 -21.35 9.43
C SER A 207 20.72 -20.09 9.98
N GLN A 208 21.50 -19.43 9.14
CA GLN A 208 21.96 -18.08 9.44
C GLN A 208 20.75 -17.17 9.60
N ILE A 209 20.65 -16.51 10.74
CA ILE A 209 19.62 -15.49 10.97
C ILE A 209 19.91 -14.31 10.04
N ILE A 210 18.89 -13.89 9.29
CA ILE A 210 18.95 -12.80 8.34
C ILE A 210 18.27 -11.57 8.96
N PRO A 211 19.01 -10.54 9.36
CA PRO A 211 18.42 -9.29 9.79
C PRO A 211 17.85 -8.55 8.57
N PHE A 212 16.61 -8.13 8.66
CA PHE A 212 15.94 -7.35 7.63
C PHE A 212 15.42 -6.03 8.22
N VAL A 213 16.07 -4.92 7.89
CA VAL A 213 15.64 -3.59 8.28
C VAL A 213 14.60 -3.10 7.26
N VAL A 214 13.36 -2.95 7.71
CA VAL A 214 12.27 -2.40 6.90
C VAL A 214 12.48 -0.90 6.72
N GLU A 215 12.51 -0.42 5.49
CA GLU A 215 12.52 1.02 5.23
C GLU A 215 11.15 1.65 5.51
N SER A 216 11.14 2.97 5.72
CA SER A 216 9.90 3.72 5.89
C SER A 216 8.97 3.62 4.69
N ASP A 217 7.68 3.84 4.92
CA ASP A 217 6.62 3.64 3.92
C ASP A 217 6.58 4.77 2.90
N TRP A 218 6.82 4.46 1.62
CA TRP A 218 6.81 5.43 0.54
C TRP A 218 5.40 5.94 0.20
N SER A 219 4.36 5.13 0.41
CA SER A 219 3.00 5.65 0.28
C SER A 219 2.74 6.75 1.31
N SER A 220 3.21 6.55 2.54
CA SER A 220 3.10 7.54 3.62
C SER A 220 3.96 8.78 3.36
N ALA A 221 5.12 8.62 2.73
CA ALA A 221 5.95 9.75 2.30
C ALA A 221 5.20 10.69 1.34
N SER A 222 4.24 10.17 0.53
CA SER A 222 3.52 10.98 -0.46
C SER A 222 2.84 12.20 0.15
N TYR A 223 2.33 12.09 1.38
CA TYR A 223 1.66 13.19 2.06
C TYR A 223 2.63 14.33 2.41
N PHE A 224 3.87 13.99 2.77
CA PHE A 224 4.93 14.97 3.04
C PHE A 224 5.49 15.57 1.76
N TYR A 225 5.53 14.82 0.66
CA TYR A 225 5.81 15.38 -0.66
C TYR A 225 4.75 16.43 -1.07
N SER A 226 3.47 16.13 -0.82
CA SER A 226 2.38 17.09 -1.05
C SER A 226 2.54 18.33 -0.19
N LEU A 227 2.84 18.18 1.10
CA LEU A 227 3.12 19.31 2.00
C LEU A 227 4.30 20.14 1.52
N ALA A 228 5.43 19.51 1.14
CA ALA A 228 6.59 20.22 0.63
C ALA A 228 6.28 21.00 -0.66
N ALA A 229 5.53 20.40 -1.60
CA ALA A 229 5.14 21.02 -2.85
C ALA A 229 4.24 22.25 -2.63
N ILE A 230 3.20 22.11 -1.81
CA ILE A 230 2.21 23.18 -1.54
C ILE A 230 2.82 24.27 -0.66
N GLY A 231 3.52 23.89 0.42
CA GLY A 231 4.08 24.80 1.43
C GLY A 231 5.39 25.45 1.02
N ARG A 232 6.08 24.92 0.00
CA ARG A 232 7.37 25.43 -0.50
C ARG A 232 8.48 25.45 0.56
N GLU A 233 8.45 24.51 1.50
CA GLU A 233 9.42 24.34 2.58
C GLU A 233 10.06 22.96 2.55
N THR A 234 11.33 22.87 2.96
CA THR A 234 12.06 21.61 3.03
C THR A 234 11.54 20.75 4.19
N ILE A 235 11.27 19.47 3.91
CA ILE A 235 10.92 18.47 4.90
C ILE A 235 11.93 17.31 4.83
N ASN A 236 12.43 16.86 5.98
CA ASN A 236 13.34 15.72 6.06
C ASN A 236 12.59 14.47 6.54
N LEU A 237 12.81 13.34 5.88
CA LEU A 237 12.24 12.06 6.25
C LEU A 237 13.37 11.06 6.51
N THR A 238 13.22 10.18 7.53
CA THR A 238 14.27 9.21 7.90
C THR A 238 13.87 7.78 7.60
N SER A 239 14.87 6.89 7.63
CA SER A 239 14.73 5.45 7.38
C SER A 239 14.34 5.08 5.95
N PHE A 240 14.74 5.89 4.97
CA PHE A 240 14.57 5.61 3.54
C PHE A 240 15.87 5.13 2.90
N LYS A 241 15.77 4.13 2.02
CA LYS A 241 16.92 3.58 1.29
C LYS A 241 17.11 4.30 -0.05
N PRO A 242 18.35 4.50 -0.51
CA PRO A 242 18.63 5.08 -1.84
C PRO A 242 17.96 4.26 -2.97
N TYR A 243 17.97 2.94 -2.83
CA TYR A 243 17.31 2.00 -3.74
C TYR A 243 16.20 1.27 -2.99
N SER A 244 14.98 1.72 -3.20
CA SER A 244 13.82 1.16 -2.52
C SER A 244 13.29 -0.11 -3.23
N LEU A 245 12.73 -1.00 -2.43
CA LEU A 245 11.93 -2.13 -2.93
C LEU A 245 10.48 -1.72 -3.25
N GLN A 246 10.04 -0.58 -2.73
CA GLN A 246 8.66 -0.10 -2.85
C GLN A 246 8.46 0.63 -4.17
N GLY A 247 7.44 0.25 -4.95
CA GLY A 247 7.09 0.90 -6.23
C GLY A 247 6.75 2.37 -6.06
N ASP A 248 6.12 2.73 -4.95
CA ASP A 248 5.73 4.11 -4.64
C ASP A 248 6.94 5.05 -4.47
N SER A 249 8.19 4.54 -4.43
CA SER A 249 9.41 5.36 -4.46
C SER A 249 9.56 6.17 -5.77
N VAL A 250 8.78 5.86 -6.79
CA VAL A 250 8.64 6.67 -8.02
C VAL A 250 8.14 8.10 -7.72
N LEU A 251 7.60 8.35 -6.50
CA LEU A 251 7.27 9.69 -6.02
C LEU A 251 8.40 10.69 -6.21
N ARG A 252 9.66 10.27 -6.05
CA ARG A 252 10.85 11.13 -6.26
C ARG A 252 10.84 11.75 -7.65
N GLU A 253 10.61 10.91 -8.67
CA GLU A 253 10.58 11.34 -10.06
C GLU A 253 9.32 12.17 -10.38
N ILE A 254 8.15 11.72 -9.91
CA ILE A 254 6.87 12.38 -10.14
C ILE A 254 6.88 13.79 -9.54
N TYR A 255 7.28 13.93 -8.28
CA TYR A 255 7.28 15.24 -7.62
C TYR A 255 8.38 16.15 -8.13
N TRP A 256 9.53 15.61 -8.50
CA TRP A 256 10.56 16.38 -9.21
C TRP A 256 10.03 16.92 -10.54
N ARG A 257 9.48 16.07 -11.37
CA ARG A 257 9.05 16.40 -12.73
C ARG A 257 7.86 17.35 -12.79
N PHE A 258 6.89 17.21 -11.90
CA PHE A 258 5.61 17.91 -12.00
C PHE A 258 5.40 19.00 -10.96
N PHE A 259 6.06 18.92 -9.82
CA PHE A 259 5.85 19.83 -8.69
C PHE A 259 7.11 20.55 -8.23
N GLY A 260 8.27 20.28 -8.83
CA GLY A 260 9.55 20.91 -8.51
C GLY A 260 10.05 20.57 -7.10
N VAL A 261 9.75 19.36 -6.58
CA VAL A 261 10.28 18.88 -5.30
C VAL A 261 11.40 17.89 -5.56
N ASN A 262 12.64 18.33 -5.35
CA ASN A 262 13.82 17.48 -5.47
C ASN A 262 13.99 16.62 -4.22
N THR A 263 14.47 15.40 -4.40
CA THR A 263 14.74 14.44 -3.32
C THR A 263 16.25 14.23 -3.19
N ILE A 264 16.84 14.75 -2.12
CA ILE A 264 18.26 14.56 -1.81
C ILE A 264 18.37 13.40 -0.81
N SER A 265 19.11 12.35 -1.19
CA SER A 265 19.40 11.22 -0.29
C SER A 265 20.72 11.45 0.44
N GLU A 266 20.67 11.41 1.77
CA GLU A 266 21.86 11.48 2.62
C GLU A 266 22.18 10.06 3.10
N GLY A 267 23.11 9.39 2.39
CA GLY A 267 23.33 7.95 2.47
C GLY A 267 23.73 7.39 3.84
N ALA A 268 24.43 8.17 4.67
CA ALA A 268 24.91 7.69 5.98
C ALA A 268 23.78 7.55 7.03
N GLU A 269 22.69 8.33 6.90
CA GLU A 269 21.61 8.40 7.89
C GLU A 269 20.29 7.79 7.37
N SER A 270 20.30 7.20 6.17
CA SER A 270 19.05 6.75 5.50
C SER A 270 17.98 7.85 5.49
N ARG A 271 18.41 9.11 5.36
CA ARG A 271 17.57 10.30 5.33
C ARG A 271 17.35 10.76 3.90
N ILE A 272 16.16 11.24 3.61
CA ILE A 272 15.84 11.99 2.40
C ILE A 272 15.35 13.40 2.77
N SER A 273 15.80 14.39 2.01
CA SER A 273 15.34 15.78 2.12
C SER A 273 14.48 16.11 0.91
N LEU A 274 13.22 16.51 1.16
CA LEU A 274 12.27 16.96 0.15
C LEU A 274 12.45 18.46 -0.02
N MET A 275 13.12 18.88 -1.09
CA MET A 275 13.54 20.26 -1.31
C MET A 275 12.79 20.89 -2.49
N PRO A 276 11.81 21.78 -2.24
CA PRO A 276 11.14 22.52 -3.31
C PRO A 276 12.09 23.49 -4.01
N GLU A 277 12.08 23.50 -5.33
CA GLU A 277 12.81 24.49 -6.12
C GLU A 277 12.11 25.86 -6.12
N HIS A 278 12.82 26.93 -5.86
CA HIS A 278 12.26 28.27 -5.83
C HIS A 278 11.77 28.74 -7.20
N TYR A 279 12.47 28.34 -8.26
CA TYR A 279 12.13 28.67 -9.64
C TYR A 279 11.87 27.38 -10.42
N PHE A 280 10.60 26.99 -10.53
CA PHE A 280 10.18 25.81 -11.24
C PHE A 280 9.10 26.16 -12.27
N ASN A 281 9.29 25.70 -13.50
CA ASN A 281 8.31 25.86 -14.56
C ASN A 281 7.30 24.70 -14.50
N TYR A 282 6.14 24.98 -13.95
CA TYR A 282 5.07 23.98 -13.87
C TYR A 282 4.57 23.57 -15.25
N PRO A 283 4.20 22.28 -15.44
CA PRO A 283 3.62 21.84 -16.71
C PRO A 283 2.22 22.47 -16.92
N GLU A 284 1.82 22.60 -18.17
CA GLU A 284 0.44 23.02 -18.50
C GLU A 284 -0.60 22.01 -18.07
N LYS A 285 -0.28 20.70 -18.16
CA LYS A 285 -1.11 19.58 -17.70
C LYS A 285 -0.22 18.40 -17.30
N ILE A 286 -0.56 17.74 -16.21
CA ILE A 286 0.02 16.45 -15.80
C ILE A 286 -0.71 15.33 -16.52
N ILE A 287 -0.01 14.53 -17.33
CA ILE A 287 -0.55 13.31 -17.94
C ILE A 287 0.29 12.14 -17.44
N LEU A 288 -0.35 11.20 -16.72
CA LEU A 288 0.37 10.15 -16.02
C LEU A 288 -0.44 8.85 -15.98
N ASN A 289 0.20 7.74 -16.33
CA ASN A 289 -0.33 6.40 -16.09
C ASN A 289 0.21 5.88 -14.77
N MET A 290 -0.69 5.52 -13.85
CA MET A 290 -0.35 5.05 -12.49
C MET A 290 -0.71 3.57 -12.28
N ASN A 291 -0.79 2.77 -13.32
CA ASN A 291 -1.06 1.33 -13.22
C ASN A 291 -0.09 0.61 -12.26
N ASP A 292 1.16 1.05 -12.18
CA ASP A 292 2.19 0.47 -11.31
C ASP A 292 2.14 0.98 -9.85
N CYS A 293 1.59 2.18 -9.61
CA CYS A 293 1.56 2.82 -8.30
C CYS A 293 0.24 3.57 -8.02
N PRO A 294 -0.92 2.92 -8.19
CA PRO A 294 -2.23 3.59 -8.10
C PRO A 294 -2.53 4.14 -6.70
N ASP A 295 -1.89 3.60 -5.67
CA ASP A 295 -2.17 3.93 -4.27
C ASP A 295 -1.76 5.36 -3.86
N ILE A 296 -0.93 6.05 -4.65
CA ILE A 296 -0.54 7.45 -4.40
C ILE A 296 -1.28 8.46 -5.28
N ALA A 297 -2.22 8.01 -6.12
CA ALA A 297 -2.97 8.88 -7.04
C ALA A 297 -3.80 9.95 -6.32
N GLN A 298 -4.41 9.62 -5.17
CA GLN A 298 -5.20 10.60 -4.40
C GLN A 298 -4.33 11.78 -3.99
N THR A 299 -3.14 11.51 -3.44
CA THR A 299 -2.22 12.58 -3.02
C THR A 299 -1.79 13.45 -4.19
N LEU A 300 -1.52 12.85 -5.35
CA LEU A 300 -1.16 13.60 -6.56
C LEU A 300 -2.29 14.51 -7.03
N CYS A 301 -3.53 14.01 -7.09
CA CYS A 301 -4.69 14.80 -7.49
C CYS A 301 -4.94 15.99 -6.53
N VAL A 302 -4.81 15.76 -5.21
CA VAL A 302 -4.95 16.82 -4.21
C VAL A 302 -3.83 17.85 -4.36
N THR A 303 -2.57 17.42 -4.54
CA THR A 303 -1.43 18.33 -4.75
C THR A 303 -1.65 19.17 -6.01
N ALA A 304 -2.01 18.53 -7.13
CA ALA A 304 -2.27 19.23 -8.39
C ALA A 304 -3.41 20.23 -8.26
N THR A 305 -4.49 19.86 -7.55
CA THR A 305 -5.63 20.76 -7.26
C THR A 305 -5.21 21.96 -6.42
N ALA A 306 -4.45 21.75 -5.33
CA ALA A 306 -3.96 22.83 -4.47
C ALA A 306 -3.09 23.82 -5.22
N MET A 307 -2.32 23.33 -6.19
CA MET A 307 -1.44 24.13 -7.04
C MET A 307 -2.10 24.63 -8.34
N LYS A 308 -3.38 24.27 -8.56
CA LYS A 308 -4.18 24.59 -9.76
C LYS A 308 -3.51 24.13 -11.07
N ILE A 309 -2.82 22.98 -11.04
CA ILE A 309 -2.21 22.35 -12.21
C ILE A 309 -3.21 21.34 -12.79
N PRO A 310 -3.64 21.47 -14.06
CA PRO A 310 -4.51 20.49 -14.72
C PRO A 310 -3.88 19.09 -14.74
N PHE A 311 -4.70 18.06 -14.61
CA PHE A 311 -4.21 16.68 -14.62
C PHE A 311 -5.16 15.72 -15.32
N GLU A 312 -4.59 14.66 -15.87
CA GLU A 312 -5.24 13.45 -16.39
C GLU A 312 -4.44 12.24 -15.91
N ILE A 313 -5.05 11.43 -15.05
CA ILE A 313 -4.38 10.27 -14.45
C ILE A 313 -5.15 9.02 -14.81
N THR A 314 -4.46 8.06 -15.43
CA THR A 314 -5.00 6.78 -15.89
C THR A 314 -4.38 5.61 -15.11
N GLY A 315 -4.81 4.36 -15.40
CA GLY A 315 -4.29 3.15 -14.74
C GLY A 315 -4.83 2.97 -13.32
N LEU A 316 -6.03 3.46 -13.02
CA LEU A 316 -6.62 3.51 -11.69
C LEU A 316 -7.73 2.46 -11.45
N ALA A 317 -7.92 1.50 -12.35
CA ALA A 317 -9.02 0.51 -12.27
C ALA A 317 -9.10 -0.20 -10.91
N THR A 318 -7.94 -0.51 -10.30
CA THR A 318 -7.89 -1.20 -9.00
C THR A 318 -8.39 -0.36 -7.83
N LEU A 319 -8.53 0.96 -7.96
CA LEU A 319 -8.98 1.85 -6.89
C LEU A 319 -10.47 1.70 -6.55
N LYS A 320 -11.28 1.19 -7.47
CA LYS A 320 -12.73 0.99 -7.26
C LYS A 320 -13.06 -0.12 -6.25
N VAL A 321 -12.16 -1.08 -6.07
CA VAL A 321 -12.36 -2.27 -5.21
C VAL A 321 -11.51 -2.27 -3.94
N LYS A 322 -11.05 -1.10 -3.53
CA LYS A 322 -10.28 -0.90 -2.29
C LYS A 322 -11.21 -0.75 -1.05
N GLU A 323 -10.79 -0.01 -0.05
CA GLU A 323 -11.56 0.28 1.17
C GLU A 323 -12.92 0.94 0.85
N THR A 324 -12.92 1.78 -0.15
CA THR A 324 -14.09 2.40 -0.79
C THR A 324 -13.91 2.40 -2.32
N ASP A 325 -14.89 2.87 -3.09
CA ASP A 325 -14.64 3.32 -4.46
C ASP A 325 -13.87 4.65 -4.38
N ARG A 326 -12.52 4.55 -4.43
CA ARG A 326 -11.63 5.69 -4.25
C ARG A 326 -11.77 6.72 -5.36
N LEU A 327 -12.12 6.32 -6.59
CA LEU A 327 -12.32 7.27 -7.70
C LEU A 327 -13.53 8.15 -7.45
N THR A 328 -14.65 7.55 -7.07
CA THR A 328 -15.88 8.30 -6.74
C THR A 328 -15.66 9.19 -5.51
N ALA A 329 -15.05 8.67 -4.45
CA ALA A 329 -14.71 9.43 -3.25
C ALA A 329 -13.80 10.62 -3.60
N LEU A 330 -12.72 10.37 -4.35
CA LEU A 330 -11.77 11.41 -4.76
C LEU A 330 -12.45 12.53 -5.56
N LYS A 331 -13.27 12.19 -6.56
CA LYS A 331 -14.04 13.17 -7.35
C LYS A 331 -14.90 14.07 -6.46
N ASN A 332 -15.63 13.47 -5.51
CA ASN A 332 -16.53 14.20 -4.62
C ASN A 332 -15.77 15.17 -3.71
N GLU A 333 -14.64 14.72 -3.15
CA GLU A 333 -13.86 15.53 -2.22
C GLU A 333 -13.00 16.59 -2.94
N LEU A 334 -12.51 16.30 -4.15
CA LEU A 334 -11.84 17.29 -5.01
C LEU A 334 -12.75 18.48 -5.33
N PHE A 335 -14.04 18.22 -5.53
CA PHE A 335 -15.03 19.30 -5.74
C PHE A 335 -15.05 20.26 -4.54
N LYS A 336 -15.01 19.76 -3.32
CA LYS A 336 -15.03 20.60 -2.10
C LYS A 336 -13.78 21.49 -1.98
N ILE A 337 -12.64 21.02 -2.51
CA ILE A 337 -11.38 21.79 -2.51
C ILE A 337 -11.15 22.60 -3.80
N GLY A 338 -12.18 22.74 -4.64
CA GLY A 338 -12.17 23.66 -5.78
C GLY A 338 -11.80 23.05 -7.13
N CYS A 339 -11.94 21.75 -7.34
CA CYS A 339 -11.71 21.09 -8.61
C CYS A 339 -12.95 20.32 -9.09
N ILE A 340 -13.45 20.66 -10.27
CA ILE A 340 -14.41 19.81 -11.00
C ILE A 340 -13.59 18.76 -11.74
N ALA A 341 -13.83 17.49 -11.43
CA ALA A 341 -13.17 16.37 -12.08
C ALA A 341 -14.17 15.40 -12.70
N GLU A 342 -13.78 14.75 -13.79
CA GLU A 342 -14.48 13.62 -14.38
C GLU A 342 -13.72 12.33 -14.16
N ILE A 343 -14.46 11.23 -14.02
CA ILE A 343 -13.91 9.90 -13.80
C ILE A 343 -14.47 8.91 -14.82
N THR A 344 -13.63 7.94 -15.17
CA THR A 344 -14.04 6.70 -15.83
C THR A 344 -13.85 5.52 -14.87
N ASP A 345 -13.92 4.31 -15.36
CA ASP A 345 -13.63 3.11 -14.54
C ASP A 345 -12.14 3.00 -14.14
N GLU A 346 -11.25 3.71 -14.83
CA GLU A 346 -9.81 3.59 -14.67
C GLU A 346 -9.03 4.91 -14.72
N SER A 347 -9.72 6.05 -14.72
CA SER A 347 -9.07 7.36 -14.84
C SER A 347 -9.80 8.46 -14.08
N ILE A 348 -9.07 9.56 -13.83
CA ILE A 348 -9.61 10.83 -13.33
C ILE A 348 -8.94 11.99 -14.07
N GLU A 349 -9.75 12.98 -14.50
CA GLU A 349 -9.28 14.18 -15.17
C GLU A 349 -9.89 15.44 -14.53
N SER A 350 -9.05 16.46 -14.30
CA SER A 350 -9.50 17.79 -13.88
C SER A 350 -10.08 18.56 -15.06
N ILE A 351 -11.29 19.09 -14.91
CA ILE A 351 -11.99 19.86 -15.95
C ILE A 351 -11.88 21.35 -15.71
N LYS A 352 -12.04 21.77 -14.45
CA LYS A 352 -12.04 23.19 -14.09
C LYS A 352 -11.70 23.39 -12.63
N PHE A 353 -10.93 24.45 -12.33
CA PHE A 353 -10.69 24.92 -10.98
C PHE A 353 -11.55 26.12 -10.64
N PHE A 354 -11.94 26.22 -9.36
CA PHE A 354 -12.67 27.35 -8.81
C PHE A 354 -12.21 27.63 -7.37
N GLU A 355 -12.62 28.76 -6.80
CA GLU A 355 -12.26 29.07 -5.41
C GLU A 355 -13.18 28.28 -4.46
N PRO A 356 -12.59 27.46 -3.57
CA PRO A 356 -13.35 26.69 -2.57
C PRO A 356 -13.86 27.59 -1.44
N ASN A 357 -14.80 27.07 -0.65
CA ASN A 357 -15.24 27.70 0.59
C ASN A 357 -14.08 27.90 1.58
N GLU A 358 -14.25 28.78 2.58
CA GLU A 358 -13.23 29.01 3.60
C GLU A 358 -13.08 27.81 4.54
N ASN A 359 -14.19 27.18 4.91
CA ASN A 359 -14.22 25.99 5.75
C ASN A 359 -14.68 24.79 4.95
N ILE A 360 -13.87 23.76 4.90
CA ILE A 360 -14.09 22.57 4.10
C ILE A 360 -14.17 21.35 5.03
N SER A 361 -15.18 20.50 4.84
CA SER A 361 -15.25 19.21 5.51
C SER A 361 -15.04 18.08 4.52
N ILE A 362 -14.02 17.26 4.77
CA ILE A 362 -13.64 16.10 3.95
C ILE A 362 -14.17 14.83 4.61
N GLU A 363 -15.01 14.11 3.89
CA GLU A 363 -15.43 12.77 4.23
C GLU A 363 -14.32 11.76 3.87
N THR A 364 -14.01 10.86 4.79
CA THR A 364 -12.93 9.89 4.59
C THR A 364 -13.40 8.57 3.99
N TYR A 365 -14.70 8.31 3.95
CA TYR A 365 -15.27 7.05 3.44
C TYR A 365 -14.66 5.80 4.10
N ASN A 366 -14.27 5.92 5.37
CA ASN A 366 -13.52 4.91 6.12
C ASN A 366 -12.20 4.49 5.44
N ASP A 367 -11.58 5.38 4.67
CA ASP A 367 -10.32 5.16 3.97
C ASP A 367 -9.23 6.12 4.47
N HIS A 368 -8.18 5.54 5.04
CA HIS A 368 -7.02 6.27 5.57
C HIS A 368 -6.33 7.16 4.52
N ARG A 369 -6.31 6.75 3.23
CA ARG A 369 -5.69 7.54 2.18
C ARG A 369 -6.50 8.79 1.85
N MET A 370 -7.84 8.74 1.98
CA MET A 370 -8.66 9.93 1.84
C MET A 370 -8.33 10.95 2.93
N ALA A 371 -8.24 10.52 4.20
CA ALA A 371 -7.86 11.41 5.30
C ALA A 371 -6.51 12.08 5.06
N MET A 372 -5.47 11.26 4.84
CA MET A 372 -4.09 11.74 4.76
C MET A 372 -3.77 12.51 3.48
N SER A 373 -4.37 12.14 2.34
CA SER A 373 -4.15 12.83 1.07
C SER A 373 -4.72 14.25 1.06
N PHE A 374 -5.83 14.48 1.76
CA PHE A 374 -6.45 15.81 1.81
C PHE A 374 -5.87 16.70 2.91
N ALA A 375 -5.25 16.14 3.95
CA ALA A 375 -4.66 16.91 5.05
C ALA A 375 -3.71 18.04 4.60
N PRO A 376 -2.82 17.88 3.57
CA PRO A 376 -1.96 18.96 3.07
C PRO A 376 -2.70 20.21 2.59
N PHE A 377 -3.99 20.10 2.26
CA PHE A 377 -4.78 21.25 1.84
C PHE A 377 -5.03 22.26 2.99
N CYS A 378 -4.74 21.90 4.25
CA CYS A 378 -4.73 22.81 5.39
C CYS A 378 -3.74 24.00 5.21
N LEU A 379 -2.77 23.88 4.31
CA LEU A 379 -1.90 25.01 3.96
C LEU A 379 -2.62 26.09 3.13
N ILE A 380 -3.78 25.78 2.55
CA ILE A 380 -4.57 26.67 1.68
C ILE A 380 -5.80 27.22 2.40
N ARG A 381 -6.56 26.36 3.12
CA ARG A 381 -7.84 26.67 3.79
C ARG A 381 -7.98 25.91 5.12
N ASN A 382 -8.91 26.36 5.97
CA ASN A 382 -9.36 25.58 7.11
C ASN A 382 -9.99 24.27 6.62
N LEU A 383 -9.63 23.17 7.27
CA LEU A 383 -10.04 21.85 6.85
C LEU A 383 -10.51 21.00 8.04
N THR A 384 -11.67 20.39 7.93
CA THR A 384 -12.13 19.35 8.85
C THR A 384 -11.99 17.99 8.17
N ILE A 385 -11.29 17.06 8.79
CA ILE A 385 -11.25 15.65 8.36
C ILE A 385 -12.22 14.87 9.25
N GLU A 386 -13.22 14.26 8.62
CA GLU A 386 -14.19 13.41 9.30
C GLU A 386 -13.55 12.03 9.59
N ASN A 387 -13.91 11.41 10.73
CA ASN A 387 -13.38 10.12 11.17
C ASN A 387 -11.83 10.03 11.03
N PRO A 388 -11.08 10.92 11.69
CA PRO A 388 -9.62 11.03 11.51
C PRO A 388 -8.86 9.78 11.97
N GLU A 389 -9.45 8.94 12.81
CA GLU A 389 -8.89 7.67 13.32
C GLU A 389 -8.63 6.63 12.22
N VAL A 390 -9.19 6.79 11.04
CA VAL A 390 -8.97 5.88 9.91
C VAL A 390 -7.49 5.77 9.51
N VAL A 391 -6.65 6.74 9.89
CA VAL A 391 -5.21 6.74 9.60
C VAL A 391 -4.46 5.62 10.32
N GLU A 392 -4.97 5.14 11.47
CA GLU A 392 -4.39 4.04 12.26
C GLU A 392 -4.17 2.78 11.43
N LYS A 393 -4.97 2.61 10.39
CA LYS A 393 -4.86 1.48 9.47
C LYS A 393 -3.48 1.35 8.83
N SER A 394 -2.78 2.45 8.56
CA SER A 394 -1.49 2.44 7.87
C SER A 394 -0.44 3.36 8.47
N TYR A 395 -0.83 4.43 9.17
CA TYR A 395 0.08 5.42 9.74
C TYR A 395 -0.53 6.03 11.01
N PRO A 396 -0.45 5.32 12.16
CA PRO A 396 -1.08 5.78 13.41
C PRO A 396 -0.65 7.16 13.88
N GLU A 397 0.64 7.51 13.73
CA GLU A 397 1.23 8.77 14.19
C GLU A 397 1.05 9.94 13.21
N PHE A 398 0.29 9.77 12.12
CA PHE A 398 0.19 10.77 11.05
C PHE A 398 -0.20 12.16 11.54
N TRP A 399 -1.18 12.26 12.45
CA TRP A 399 -1.63 13.55 12.96
C TRP A 399 -0.59 14.22 13.84
N GLU A 400 0.09 13.46 14.69
CA GLU A 400 1.17 13.96 15.54
C GLU A 400 2.35 14.45 14.71
N ASP A 401 2.74 13.70 13.67
CA ASP A 401 3.81 14.07 12.77
C ASP A 401 3.45 15.30 11.91
N LEU A 402 2.19 15.42 11.50
CA LEU A 402 1.70 16.60 10.80
C LEU A 402 1.75 17.84 11.70
N GLU A 403 1.28 17.77 12.94
CA GLU A 403 1.29 18.87 13.90
C GLU A 403 2.71 19.38 14.19
N GLN A 404 3.72 18.49 14.21
CA GLN A 404 5.13 18.90 14.43
C GLN A 404 5.68 19.83 13.37
N ILE A 405 5.12 19.82 12.17
CA ILE A 405 5.61 20.61 11.02
C ILE A 405 4.68 21.77 10.63
N LEU A 406 3.54 21.90 11.29
CA LEU A 406 2.61 23.01 11.06
C LEU A 406 2.83 24.14 12.06
N ILE A 407 2.68 25.36 11.57
CA ILE A 407 2.60 26.59 12.38
C ILE A 407 1.25 27.22 12.11
N THR A 408 0.37 27.23 13.10
CA THR A 408 -0.84 28.06 13.06
C THR A 408 -0.42 29.54 13.15
N LYS A 409 -0.98 30.39 12.33
CA LYS A 409 -0.76 31.82 12.48
C LYS A 409 -1.38 32.29 13.80
N PRO A 410 -0.67 33.09 14.60
CA PRO A 410 -1.26 33.77 15.74
C PRO A 410 -2.35 34.75 15.31
#